data_7f108d413c5be035da3a1189d8413142
#
_entry.id   7f108d413c5be035da3a1189d8413142
#
_cell.length_a   1.000
_cell.length_b   1.000
_cell.length_c   1.000
_cell.angle_alpha   90.00
_cell.angle_beta   90.00
_cell.angle_gamma   90.00
#
_symmetry.space_group_name_H-M   'P 1'
#
loop_
_entity.id
_entity.type
_entity.pdbx_description
1 polymer ?
#
loop_
_entity_poly.entity_id
_entity_poly.type
_entity_poly.pdbx_seq_one_letter_code
_entity_poly.pdbx_strand_id
1 'polypeptide(L)'
;MHLSKLALAVAAAALIPHAAQAQTEIQWWHSMGGALGERLNALATQFNTSQKDYKVVAVYKGQYPVSMTAAIAAFRAGNAPHILQVFEVGTATMMAAKGAIVPVAKVMADAKEPFNPQAYLPTVAGYYTDMKGNMLSLPFNSSTVLFYMNRDSFRKAGLDPEKAPKTWAELIAAAEKIKASGQECTYTTSWPSWMHIENFSAWHNVPIGTRQNGMGGLDTQFTINSPLHVRHVSMLGDMAKRGLFTYAGRTNQGDAKFSSGECAMFSGSASATAGIRKAARFEWSSHFIPYHDDVKGAPQNSIIGGASLWVMGGKKPVEYRGVAKFLSFLSRPEIQMEWHTGTGYVPITLAAYELTRKSGYYDKNPGADLPVRQLTHKAPTANSKGLRFGNFVQGREVIEEELEAVFAGRKEAKAALDDAVRRGNDILRRFEAANK
;
A
#
# COMPACT_ATOMS: atom_id res chain seq x y z
N MET A 1 -86.75 -9.83 39.49
CA MET A 1 -85.32 -10.08 39.84
C MET A 1 -84.54 -10.35 38.55
N HIS A 2 -83.83 -9.33 38.04
CA HIS A 2 -83.01 -9.44 36.81
C HIS A 2 -81.53 -9.47 37.17
N LEU A 3 -80.84 -10.56 36.84
CA LEU A 3 -79.40 -10.72 36.98
C LEU A 3 -78.77 -10.34 35.68
N SER A 4 -78.01 -9.24 35.68
CA SER A 4 -77.18 -8.76 34.58
C SER A 4 -75.92 -9.59 34.53
N LYS A 5 -75.62 -10.22 33.38
CA LYS A 5 -74.34 -10.88 33.08
C LYS A 5 -73.39 -9.85 32.49
N LEU A 6 -72.35 -9.50 33.23
CA LEU A 6 -71.25 -8.71 32.77
C LEU A 6 -70.24 -9.65 32.01
N ALA A 7 -70.09 -9.45 30.72
CA ALA A 7 -69.09 -10.16 29.93
C ALA A 7 -67.74 -9.38 29.94
N LEU A 8 -66.69 -9.98 30.55
CA LEU A 8 -65.32 -9.44 30.56
C LEU A 8 -64.68 -9.83 29.26
N ALA A 9 -64.48 -8.86 28.37
CA ALA A 9 -63.65 -9.06 27.16
C ALA A 9 -62.15 -8.89 27.53
N VAL A 10 -61.40 -10.00 27.58
CA VAL A 10 -59.96 -9.99 27.73
C VAL A 10 -59.31 -9.73 26.33
N ALA A 11 -58.80 -8.52 26.12
CA ALA A 11 -58.03 -8.20 24.94
C ALA A 11 -56.60 -8.85 25.05
N ALA A 12 -56.42 -9.97 24.37
CA ALA A 12 -55.08 -10.56 24.20
C ALA A 12 -54.27 -9.71 23.22
N ALA A 13 -53.39 -8.86 23.73
CA ALA A 13 -52.38 -8.17 22.94
C ALA A 13 -51.38 -9.21 22.41
N ALA A 14 -51.51 -9.56 21.14
CA ALA A 14 -50.52 -10.41 20.45
C ALA A 14 -49.16 -9.68 20.39
N LEU A 15 -48.25 -10.05 21.27
CA LEU A 15 -46.81 -9.73 21.15
C LEU A 15 -46.28 -10.44 19.90
N ILE A 16 -46.28 -9.74 18.76
CA ILE A 16 -45.57 -10.22 17.57
C ILE A 16 -44.10 -10.17 17.91
N PRO A 17 -43.39 -11.32 17.99
CA PRO A 17 -41.98 -11.29 18.17
C PRO A 17 -41.38 -10.61 16.94
N HIS A 18 -40.77 -9.44 17.10
CA HIS A 18 -39.90 -8.89 16.10
C HIS A 18 -38.74 -9.86 15.99
N ALA A 19 -38.78 -10.74 14.97
CA ALA A 19 -37.62 -11.54 14.61
C ALA A 19 -36.47 -10.55 14.38
N ALA A 20 -35.49 -10.55 15.25
CA ALA A 20 -34.26 -9.79 15.04
C ALA A 20 -33.71 -10.25 13.71
N GLN A 21 -33.82 -9.42 12.67
CA GLN A 21 -33.34 -9.72 11.35
C GLN A 21 -31.82 -9.87 11.45
N ALA A 22 -31.32 -11.08 11.23
CA ALA A 22 -29.88 -11.34 11.30
C ALA A 22 -29.16 -10.39 10.34
N GLN A 23 -28.14 -9.70 10.84
CA GLN A 23 -27.31 -8.79 10.04
C GLN A 23 -26.73 -9.54 8.84
N THR A 24 -26.76 -8.92 7.65
CA THR A 24 -26.07 -9.46 6.49
C THR A 24 -24.56 -9.35 6.68
N GLU A 25 -23.84 -10.48 6.70
CA GLU A 25 -22.40 -10.52 6.88
C GLU A 25 -21.66 -10.15 5.59
N ILE A 26 -20.66 -9.28 5.72
CA ILE A 26 -19.78 -8.82 4.64
C ILE A 26 -18.35 -9.18 5.00
N GLN A 27 -17.77 -10.18 4.34
CA GLN A 27 -16.38 -10.58 4.56
C GLN A 27 -15.41 -9.64 3.83
N TRP A 28 -14.47 -9.10 4.57
CA TRP A 28 -13.38 -8.26 4.09
C TRP A 28 -12.03 -8.93 4.34
N TRP A 29 -11.42 -9.47 3.28
CA TRP A 29 -10.08 -10.06 3.38
C TRP A 29 -9.02 -8.99 3.21
N HIS A 30 -8.03 -8.98 4.12
CA HIS A 30 -7.00 -7.96 4.20
C HIS A 30 -5.63 -8.53 4.56
N SER A 31 -4.58 -7.70 4.36
CA SER A 31 -3.17 -8.04 4.60
C SER A 31 -2.51 -7.14 5.66
N MET A 32 -3.32 -6.51 6.52
CA MET A 32 -2.83 -5.63 7.56
C MET A 32 -2.55 -6.41 8.85
N GLY A 33 -1.30 -6.43 9.29
CA GLY A 33 -0.89 -6.99 10.58
C GLY A 33 -0.49 -5.90 11.59
N GLY A 34 -0.26 -6.29 12.85
CA GLY A 34 0.22 -5.39 13.89
C GLY A 34 -0.65 -4.14 14.08
N ALA A 35 -0.01 -2.98 14.27
CA ALA A 35 -0.70 -1.71 14.49
C ALA A 35 -1.67 -1.32 13.37
N LEU A 36 -1.35 -1.68 12.11
CA LEU A 36 -2.25 -1.43 10.97
C LEU A 36 -3.50 -2.30 11.04
N GLY A 37 -3.35 -3.58 11.44
CA GLY A 37 -4.48 -4.50 11.63
C GLY A 37 -5.39 -4.06 12.78
N GLU A 38 -4.84 -3.57 13.87
CA GLU A 38 -5.61 -3.00 14.99
C GLU A 38 -6.49 -1.83 14.51
N ARG A 39 -5.92 -0.92 13.71
CA ARG A 39 -6.64 0.22 13.14
C ARG A 39 -7.72 -0.20 12.14
N LEU A 40 -7.43 -1.18 11.29
CA LEU A 40 -8.40 -1.72 10.33
C LEU A 40 -9.59 -2.37 11.04
N ASN A 41 -9.34 -3.17 12.07
CA ASN A 41 -10.40 -3.77 12.88
C ASN A 41 -11.24 -2.71 13.60
N ALA A 42 -10.65 -1.60 14.04
CA ALA A 42 -11.37 -0.48 14.62
C ALA A 42 -12.36 0.16 13.60
N LEU A 43 -11.95 0.35 12.34
CA LEU A 43 -12.85 0.84 11.29
C LEU A 43 -14.03 -0.10 11.03
N ALA A 44 -13.79 -1.41 10.98
CA ALA A 44 -14.86 -2.40 10.85
C ALA A 44 -15.83 -2.33 12.04
N THR A 45 -15.30 -2.20 13.26
CA THR A 45 -16.10 -2.04 14.47
C THR A 45 -16.91 -0.75 14.46
N GLN A 46 -16.33 0.39 14.08
CA GLN A 46 -17.05 1.66 13.95
C GLN A 46 -18.23 1.55 12.97
N PHE A 47 -18.00 0.95 11.79
CA PHE A 47 -19.09 0.71 10.85
C PHE A 47 -20.18 -0.17 11.46
N ASN A 48 -19.80 -1.30 12.06
CA ASN A 48 -20.74 -2.27 12.63
C ASN A 48 -21.60 -1.67 13.77
N THR A 49 -21.04 -0.75 14.55
CA THR A 49 -21.77 -0.07 15.63
C THR A 49 -22.65 1.10 15.15
N SER A 50 -22.37 1.65 13.96
CA SER A 50 -23.08 2.80 13.41
C SER A 50 -24.43 2.45 12.77
N GLN A 51 -24.71 1.18 12.52
CA GLN A 51 -25.95 0.69 11.89
C GLN A 51 -26.24 -0.77 12.32
N LYS A 52 -27.42 -1.31 11.94
CA LYS A 52 -27.91 -2.63 12.39
C LYS A 52 -28.14 -3.64 11.26
N ASP A 53 -27.99 -3.24 9.99
CA ASP A 53 -28.38 -4.06 8.85
C ASP A 53 -27.25 -4.99 8.38
N TYR A 54 -25.99 -4.55 8.53
CA TYR A 54 -24.81 -5.22 8.00
C TYR A 54 -23.74 -5.41 9.06
N LYS A 55 -22.97 -6.49 8.94
CA LYS A 55 -21.82 -6.78 9.79
C LYS A 55 -20.58 -7.04 8.92
N VAL A 56 -19.62 -6.13 8.93
CA VAL A 56 -18.33 -6.34 8.30
C VAL A 56 -17.45 -7.22 9.19
N VAL A 57 -16.95 -8.32 8.63
CA VAL A 57 -16.00 -9.24 9.26
C VAL A 57 -14.67 -9.10 8.55
N ALA A 58 -13.72 -8.43 9.19
CA ALA A 58 -12.36 -8.27 8.68
C ALA A 58 -11.55 -9.55 8.97
N VAL A 59 -10.95 -10.13 7.92
CA VAL A 59 -10.21 -11.39 8.01
C VAL A 59 -8.80 -11.20 7.50
N TYR A 60 -7.81 -11.30 8.37
CA TYR A 60 -6.40 -11.27 7.99
C TYR A 60 -6.00 -12.54 7.22
N LYS A 61 -5.43 -12.39 6.04
CA LYS A 61 -5.03 -13.48 5.13
C LYS A 61 -3.52 -13.56 4.86
N GLY A 62 -2.71 -13.02 5.76
CA GLY A 62 -1.26 -12.94 5.57
C GLY A 62 -0.85 -11.70 4.76
N GLN A 63 0.41 -11.65 4.38
CA GLN A 63 0.96 -10.58 3.54
C GLN A 63 0.30 -10.57 2.14
N TYR A 64 0.37 -9.46 1.43
CA TYR A 64 -0.31 -9.27 0.14
C TYR A 64 -0.14 -10.41 -0.87
N PRO A 65 1.07 -10.96 -1.13
CA PRO A 65 1.21 -12.09 -2.07
C PRO A 65 0.44 -13.33 -1.61
N VAL A 66 0.48 -13.64 -0.31
CA VAL A 66 -0.23 -14.78 0.29
C VAL A 66 -1.74 -14.60 0.20
N SER A 67 -2.24 -13.41 0.58
CA SER A 67 -3.65 -13.06 0.51
C SER A 67 -4.20 -13.15 -0.92
N MET A 68 -3.45 -12.67 -1.91
CA MET A 68 -3.86 -12.71 -3.32
C MET A 68 -3.92 -14.15 -3.84
N THR A 69 -2.95 -14.98 -3.50
CA THR A 69 -2.96 -16.42 -3.85
C THR A 69 -4.16 -17.13 -3.23
N ALA A 70 -4.44 -16.87 -1.95
CA ALA A 70 -5.62 -17.42 -1.26
C ALA A 70 -6.93 -16.97 -1.89
N ALA A 71 -7.02 -15.71 -2.33
CA ALA A 71 -8.22 -15.17 -2.98
C ALA A 71 -8.47 -15.80 -4.36
N ILE A 72 -7.41 -16.04 -5.15
CA ILE A 72 -7.52 -16.74 -6.43
C ILE A 72 -8.07 -18.18 -6.24
N ALA A 73 -7.54 -18.89 -5.24
CA ALA A 73 -8.01 -20.24 -4.91
C ALA A 73 -9.47 -20.22 -4.43
N ALA A 74 -9.84 -19.29 -3.56
CA ALA A 74 -11.20 -19.14 -3.06
C ALA A 74 -12.18 -18.74 -4.17
N PHE A 75 -11.80 -17.90 -5.11
CA PHE A 75 -12.62 -17.54 -6.26
C PHE A 75 -12.93 -18.77 -7.12
N ARG A 76 -11.91 -19.58 -7.44
CA ARG A 76 -12.08 -20.82 -8.20
C ARG A 76 -12.99 -21.83 -7.51
N ALA A 77 -12.99 -21.84 -6.17
CA ALA A 77 -13.84 -22.69 -5.34
C ALA A 77 -15.25 -22.11 -5.07
N GLY A 78 -15.59 -20.94 -5.62
CA GLY A 78 -16.87 -20.26 -5.37
C GLY A 78 -17.00 -19.61 -3.97
N ASN A 79 -15.91 -19.48 -3.22
CA ASN A 79 -15.87 -19.02 -1.83
C ASN A 79 -15.10 -17.70 -1.66
N ALA A 80 -15.05 -16.87 -2.71
CA ALA A 80 -14.39 -15.55 -2.62
C ALA A 80 -15.04 -14.65 -1.54
N PRO A 81 -14.28 -13.76 -0.88
CA PRO A 81 -14.85 -12.75 0.03
C PRO A 81 -15.75 -11.78 -0.71
N HIS A 82 -16.40 -10.87 0.00
CA HIS A 82 -17.13 -9.76 -0.61
C HIS A 82 -16.19 -8.62 -1.04
N ILE A 83 -15.20 -8.34 -0.20
CA ILE A 83 -14.18 -7.31 -0.42
C ILE A 83 -12.80 -7.95 -0.27
N LEU A 84 -11.94 -7.72 -1.24
CA LEU A 84 -10.53 -8.13 -1.22
C LEU A 84 -9.63 -6.91 -1.26
N GLN A 85 -8.72 -6.78 -0.31
CA GLN A 85 -7.65 -5.81 -0.34
C GLN A 85 -6.51 -6.33 -1.22
N VAL A 86 -6.22 -5.61 -2.31
CA VAL A 86 -5.15 -5.98 -3.25
C VAL A 86 -4.15 -4.84 -3.36
N PHE A 87 -2.87 -5.16 -3.19
CA PHE A 87 -1.80 -4.19 -3.35
C PHE A 87 -1.62 -3.74 -4.80
N GLU A 88 -0.95 -2.62 -5.01
CA GLU A 88 -0.89 -1.89 -6.28
C GLU A 88 -0.41 -2.76 -7.46
N VAL A 89 0.54 -3.66 -7.24
CA VAL A 89 1.08 -4.54 -8.29
C VAL A 89 0.10 -5.62 -8.75
N GLY A 90 -0.93 -5.89 -7.97
CA GLY A 90 -2.01 -6.80 -8.34
C GLY A 90 -3.04 -6.17 -9.28
N THR A 91 -3.02 -4.85 -9.46
CA THR A 91 -4.05 -4.09 -10.19
C THR A 91 -4.30 -4.60 -11.61
N ALA A 92 -3.26 -4.77 -12.42
CA ALA A 92 -3.43 -5.26 -13.80
C ALA A 92 -4.03 -6.67 -13.86
N THR A 93 -3.63 -7.55 -12.94
CA THR A 93 -4.18 -8.90 -12.82
C THR A 93 -5.66 -8.87 -12.44
N MET A 94 -6.05 -8.02 -11.49
CA MET A 94 -7.46 -7.86 -11.12
C MET A 94 -8.29 -7.24 -12.25
N MET A 95 -7.76 -6.26 -12.98
CA MET A 95 -8.42 -5.69 -14.15
C MET A 95 -8.70 -6.70 -15.25
N ALA A 96 -7.80 -7.67 -15.44
CA ALA A 96 -7.94 -8.76 -16.42
C ALA A 96 -8.84 -9.91 -15.95
N ALA A 97 -9.17 -9.99 -14.67
CA ALA A 97 -9.95 -11.09 -14.08
C ALA A 97 -11.45 -10.96 -14.41
N LYS A 98 -11.81 -11.27 -15.65
CA LYS A 98 -13.19 -11.17 -16.18
C LYS A 98 -14.15 -12.02 -15.31
N GLY A 99 -15.24 -11.39 -14.87
CA GLY A 99 -16.28 -12.04 -14.03
C GLY A 99 -15.90 -12.22 -12.56
N ALA A 100 -14.64 -12.06 -12.18
CA ALA A 100 -14.21 -12.18 -10.79
C ALA A 100 -14.45 -10.91 -9.95
N ILE A 101 -14.57 -9.78 -10.60
CA ILE A 101 -14.75 -8.47 -9.94
C ILE A 101 -16.00 -7.75 -10.45
N VAL A 102 -16.55 -6.89 -9.59
CA VAL A 102 -17.55 -5.89 -9.98
C VAL A 102 -16.93 -4.51 -9.78
N PRO A 103 -16.89 -3.64 -10.80
CA PRO A 103 -16.34 -2.28 -10.67
C PRO A 103 -17.00 -1.52 -9.52
N VAL A 104 -16.18 -0.88 -8.68
CA VAL A 104 -16.69 -0.16 -7.51
C VAL A 104 -17.69 0.93 -7.91
N ALA A 105 -17.44 1.64 -9.02
CA ALA A 105 -18.36 2.65 -9.53
C ALA A 105 -19.75 2.07 -9.82
N LYS A 106 -19.82 0.83 -10.36
CA LYS A 106 -21.08 0.13 -10.61
C LYS A 106 -21.77 -0.27 -9.31
N VAL A 107 -21.04 -0.83 -8.34
CA VAL A 107 -21.59 -1.25 -7.05
C VAL A 107 -22.20 -0.07 -6.31
N MET A 108 -21.52 1.08 -6.31
CA MET A 108 -22.00 2.31 -5.66
C MET A 108 -23.23 2.86 -6.36
N ALA A 109 -23.25 2.90 -7.71
CA ALA A 109 -24.39 3.36 -8.49
C ALA A 109 -25.63 2.46 -8.30
N ASP A 110 -25.47 1.13 -8.38
CA ASP A 110 -26.57 0.18 -8.19
C ASP A 110 -27.18 0.28 -6.78
N ALA A 111 -26.36 0.55 -5.78
CA ALA A 111 -26.80 0.73 -4.39
C ALA A 111 -27.31 2.16 -4.10
N LYS A 112 -27.20 3.09 -5.04
CA LYS A 112 -27.53 4.52 -4.87
C LYS A 112 -26.72 5.20 -3.76
N GLU A 113 -25.49 4.74 -3.52
CA GLU A 113 -24.56 5.35 -2.58
C GLU A 113 -23.75 6.47 -3.26
N PRO A 114 -23.46 7.59 -2.57
CA PRO A 114 -22.65 8.66 -3.11
C PRO A 114 -21.26 8.18 -3.48
N PHE A 115 -20.80 8.47 -4.69
CA PHE A 115 -19.45 8.13 -5.13
C PHE A 115 -18.93 9.15 -6.14
N ASN A 116 -17.81 9.79 -5.81
CA ASN A 116 -17.15 10.76 -6.66
C ASN A 116 -15.69 10.38 -6.92
N PRO A 117 -15.36 9.74 -8.04
CA PRO A 117 -13.98 9.39 -8.39
C PRO A 117 -13.02 10.59 -8.48
N GLN A 118 -13.53 11.78 -8.81
CA GLN A 118 -12.74 13.02 -8.92
C GLN A 118 -12.33 13.60 -7.55
N ALA A 119 -12.91 13.11 -6.44
CA ALA A 119 -12.51 13.51 -5.09
C ALA A 119 -11.15 12.94 -4.68
N TYR A 120 -10.71 11.86 -5.32
CA TYR A 120 -9.43 11.22 -5.03
C TYR A 120 -8.26 11.96 -5.67
N LEU A 121 -7.10 11.91 -5.02
CA LEU A 121 -5.87 12.46 -5.58
C LEU A 121 -5.59 11.84 -6.96
N PRO A 122 -5.27 12.63 -8.00
CA PRO A 122 -5.11 12.11 -9.37
C PRO A 122 -4.09 10.98 -9.50
N THR A 123 -2.97 11.04 -8.76
CA THR A 123 -1.94 9.99 -8.72
C THR A 123 -2.46 8.68 -8.13
N VAL A 124 -3.44 8.74 -7.22
CA VAL A 124 -4.07 7.57 -6.60
C VAL A 124 -5.19 7.03 -7.50
N ALA A 125 -6.10 7.92 -7.95
CA ALA A 125 -7.23 7.54 -8.80
C ALA A 125 -6.79 6.91 -10.13
N GLY A 126 -5.81 7.52 -10.80
CA GLY A 126 -5.30 7.06 -12.10
C GLY A 126 -4.73 5.65 -12.07
N TYR A 127 -4.24 5.20 -10.91
CA TYR A 127 -3.71 3.85 -10.74
C TYR A 127 -4.81 2.78 -10.81
N TYR A 128 -6.00 3.08 -10.29
CA TYR A 128 -7.13 2.13 -10.14
C TYR A 128 -8.27 2.36 -11.15
N THR A 129 -8.05 3.23 -12.12
CA THR A 129 -9.03 3.59 -13.15
C THR A 129 -8.66 2.91 -14.48
N ASP A 130 -9.63 2.34 -15.19
CA ASP A 130 -9.42 1.75 -16.51
C ASP A 130 -9.20 2.84 -17.60
N MET A 131 -8.91 2.40 -18.82
CA MET A 131 -8.70 3.31 -19.97
C MET A 131 -9.95 4.07 -20.38
N LYS A 132 -11.13 3.70 -19.89
CA LYS A 132 -12.42 4.39 -20.14
C LYS A 132 -12.77 5.39 -19.03
N GLY A 133 -11.93 5.53 -18.02
CA GLY A 133 -12.16 6.42 -16.88
C GLY A 133 -13.00 5.83 -15.76
N ASN A 134 -13.32 4.51 -15.79
CA ASN A 134 -14.08 3.87 -14.72
C ASN A 134 -13.15 3.47 -13.58
N MET A 135 -13.44 3.89 -12.36
CA MET A 135 -12.75 3.41 -11.18
C MET A 135 -13.21 1.99 -10.85
N LEU A 136 -12.29 1.03 -10.88
CA LEU A 136 -12.59 -0.40 -10.73
C LEU A 136 -12.51 -0.87 -9.28
N SER A 137 -11.66 -0.24 -8.46
CA SER A 137 -11.53 -0.52 -7.03
C SER A 137 -11.50 0.77 -6.23
N LEU A 138 -11.87 0.68 -4.95
CA LEU A 138 -11.81 1.84 -4.05
C LEU A 138 -10.38 2.01 -3.55
N PRO A 139 -9.69 3.13 -3.80
CA PRO A 139 -8.44 3.45 -3.12
C PRO A 139 -8.64 3.41 -1.61
N PHE A 140 -7.71 2.80 -0.86
CA PHE A 140 -7.88 2.68 0.60
C PHE A 140 -6.62 3.10 1.36
N ASN A 141 -5.57 2.30 1.30
CA ASN A 141 -4.34 2.53 2.04
C ASN A 141 -3.18 2.81 1.07
N SER A 142 -3.22 3.97 0.43
CA SER A 142 -2.14 4.42 -0.43
C SER A 142 -0.94 4.87 0.40
N SER A 143 0.24 4.43 0.00
CA SER A 143 1.51 4.79 0.60
C SER A 143 2.46 5.39 -0.42
N THR A 144 3.60 5.86 0.05
CA THR A 144 4.82 6.05 -0.74
C THR A 144 6.02 5.71 0.14
N VAL A 145 7.18 5.61 -0.47
CA VAL A 145 8.42 5.36 0.26
C VAL A 145 8.84 6.59 1.04
N LEU A 146 9.43 6.38 2.23
CA LEU A 146 10.11 7.43 3.00
C LEU A 146 11.46 6.89 3.49
N PHE A 147 12.35 7.79 3.80
CA PHE A 147 13.58 7.55 4.53
C PHE A 147 13.38 7.92 6.00
N TYR A 148 13.78 7.03 6.91
CA TYR A 148 13.70 7.21 8.36
C TYR A 148 15.09 7.19 8.96
N MET A 149 15.31 8.06 9.94
CA MET A 149 16.59 8.26 10.60
C MET A 149 16.44 8.21 12.12
N ASN A 150 17.28 7.38 12.76
CA ASN A 150 17.46 7.37 14.20
C ASN A 150 18.43 8.49 14.60
N ARG A 151 17.91 9.56 15.20
CA ARG A 151 18.68 10.75 15.56
C ARG A 151 19.70 10.48 16.67
N ASP A 152 19.40 9.53 17.56
CA ASP A 152 20.33 9.15 18.65
C ASP A 152 21.55 8.42 18.08
N SER A 153 21.35 7.56 17.06
CA SER A 153 22.45 6.89 16.35
C SER A 153 23.35 7.91 15.65
N PHE A 154 22.74 8.96 15.05
CA PHE A 154 23.51 10.04 14.42
C PHE A 154 24.34 10.83 15.45
N ARG A 155 23.76 11.23 16.58
CA ARG A 155 24.52 11.89 17.68
C ARG A 155 25.67 11.03 18.15
N LYS A 156 25.44 9.73 18.39
CA LYS A 156 26.48 8.79 18.82
C LYS A 156 27.63 8.70 17.82
N ALA A 157 27.34 8.77 16.53
CA ALA A 157 28.32 8.74 15.44
C ALA A 157 28.99 10.10 15.15
N GLY A 158 28.70 11.16 15.92
CA GLY A 158 29.21 12.50 15.71
C GLY A 158 28.63 13.17 14.45
N LEU A 159 27.46 12.73 14.00
CA LEU A 159 26.71 13.31 12.90
C LEU A 159 25.65 14.28 13.41
N ASP A 160 25.30 15.29 12.61
CA ASP A 160 24.22 16.22 12.91
C ASP A 160 22.85 15.50 12.84
N PRO A 161 22.11 15.37 13.96
CA PRO A 161 20.83 14.65 13.99
C PRO A 161 19.69 15.40 13.28
N GLU A 162 19.91 16.66 12.87
CA GLU A 162 18.94 17.44 12.10
C GLU A 162 19.17 17.34 10.59
N LYS A 163 20.28 16.74 10.15
CA LYS A 163 20.67 16.62 8.74
C LYS A 163 20.61 15.20 8.24
N ALA A 164 19.47 14.83 7.65
CA ALA A 164 19.35 13.54 6.98
C ALA A 164 20.14 13.52 5.65
N PRO A 165 20.74 12.37 5.29
CA PRO A 165 21.33 12.17 4.00
C PRO A 165 20.31 12.40 2.86
N LYS A 166 20.64 13.24 1.91
CA LYS A 166 19.81 13.54 0.73
C LYS A 166 20.25 12.72 -0.50
N THR A 167 21.51 12.34 -0.55
CA THR A 167 22.08 11.57 -1.65
C THR A 167 22.56 10.21 -1.17
N TRP A 168 22.70 9.26 -2.10
CA TRP A 168 23.25 7.95 -1.78
C TRP A 168 24.69 8.04 -1.30
N ALA A 169 25.47 9.00 -1.81
CA ALA A 169 26.84 9.23 -1.33
C ALA A 169 26.85 9.69 0.13
N GLU A 170 25.96 10.63 0.51
CA GLU A 170 25.83 11.08 1.89
C GLU A 170 25.34 9.94 2.82
N LEU A 171 24.43 9.08 2.34
CA LEU A 171 23.94 7.93 3.11
C LEU A 171 25.09 6.95 3.38
N ILE A 172 25.92 6.64 2.39
CA ILE A 172 27.08 5.75 2.56
C ILE A 172 28.06 6.35 3.57
N ALA A 173 28.39 7.65 3.44
CA ALA A 173 29.30 8.32 4.36
C ALA A 173 28.75 8.32 5.81
N ALA A 174 27.44 8.52 5.99
CA ALA A 174 26.79 8.42 7.29
C ALA A 174 26.83 6.97 7.83
N ALA A 175 26.56 5.98 6.98
CA ALA A 175 26.63 4.56 7.35
C ALA A 175 28.02 4.14 7.84
N GLU A 176 29.08 4.60 7.18
CA GLU A 176 30.48 4.34 7.59
C GLU A 176 30.78 4.89 8.99
N LYS A 177 30.38 6.13 9.27
CA LYS A 177 30.55 6.75 10.59
C LYS A 177 29.73 6.04 11.68
N ILE A 178 28.47 5.68 11.38
CA ILE A 178 27.60 4.95 12.29
C ILE A 178 28.21 3.59 12.61
N LYS A 179 28.72 2.87 11.60
CA LYS A 179 29.40 1.59 11.81
C LYS A 179 30.65 1.75 12.69
N ALA A 180 31.46 2.78 12.42
CA ALA A 180 32.64 3.09 13.23
C ALA A 180 32.31 3.44 14.69
N SER A 181 31.09 3.94 14.98
CA SER A 181 30.60 4.21 16.34
C SER A 181 30.11 2.95 17.09
N GLY A 182 30.19 1.77 16.45
CA GLY A 182 29.86 0.46 17.02
C GLY A 182 28.39 0.05 16.83
N GLN A 183 27.66 0.62 15.85
CA GLN A 183 26.33 0.14 15.47
C GLN A 183 26.42 -0.76 14.24
N GLU A 184 26.10 -2.03 14.40
CA GLU A 184 26.25 -3.04 13.33
C GLU A 184 25.29 -2.84 12.17
N CYS A 185 24.00 -2.56 12.44
CA CYS A 185 23.02 -2.29 11.41
C CYS A 185 22.94 -0.77 11.14
N THR A 186 23.53 -0.33 10.04
CA THR A 186 23.56 1.09 9.67
C THR A 186 22.37 1.49 8.79
N TYR A 187 22.04 0.67 7.79
CA TYR A 187 20.92 0.90 6.89
C TYR A 187 20.20 -0.40 6.55
N THR A 188 18.88 -0.36 6.51
CA THR A 188 18.03 -1.45 6.05
C THR A 188 16.87 -0.92 5.21
N THR A 189 16.15 -1.82 4.54
CA THR A 189 14.97 -1.50 3.75
C THR A 189 13.87 -2.55 3.94
N SER A 190 12.63 -2.14 3.72
CA SER A 190 11.49 -3.02 3.47
C SER A 190 11.08 -2.92 2.00
N TRP A 191 10.49 -3.99 1.46
CA TRP A 191 10.00 -4.03 0.07
C TRP A 191 11.07 -3.64 -0.96
N PRO A 192 12.22 -4.34 -1.01
CA PRO A 192 13.39 -3.88 -1.77
C PRO A 192 13.13 -3.66 -3.27
N SER A 193 12.31 -4.47 -3.94
CA SER A 193 11.91 -4.20 -5.33
C SER A 193 11.17 -2.86 -5.45
N TRP A 194 10.16 -2.64 -4.60
CA TRP A 194 9.38 -1.40 -4.60
C TRP A 194 10.23 -0.18 -4.27
N MET A 195 11.16 -0.32 -3.32
CA MET A 195 12.04 0.76 -2.88
C MET A 195 13.13 1.05 -3.93
N HIS A 196 13.92 0.01 -4.30
CA HIS A 196 15.19 0.18 -5.02
C HIS A 196 15.08 -0.01 -6.54
N ILE A 197 13.95 -0.48 -7.05
CA ILE A 197 13.69 -0.56 -8.49
C ILE A 197 12.55 0.39 -8.86
N GLU A 198 11.37 0.24 -8.28
CA GLU A 198 10.17 0.92 -8.74
C GLU A 198 10.14 2.40 -8.36
N ASN A 199 10.27 2.73 -7.07
CA ASN A 199 10.35 4.12 -6.63
C ASN A 199 11.68 4.77 -6.98
N PHE A 200 12.77 4.00 -6.99
CA PHE A 200 14.05 4.47 -7.51
C PHE A 200 13.92 4.96 -8.96
N SER A 201 13.30 4.17 -9.82
CA SER A 201 13.07 4.56 -11.22
C SER A 201 12.25 5.83 -11.34
N ALA A 202 11.13 5.92 -10.62
CA ALA A 202 10.27 7.10 -10.62
C ALA A 202 11.01 8.35 -10.12
N TRP A 203 11.75 8.21 -9.00
CA TRP A 203 12.50 9.29 -8.36
C TRP A 203 13.64 9.84 -9.22
N HIS A 204 14.23 8.98 -10.08
CA HIS A 204 15.26 9.36 -11.06
C HIS A 204 14.72 9.57 -12.47
N ASN A 205 13.39 9.52 -12.66
CA ASN A 205 12.71 9.70 -13.93
C ASN A 205 13.20 8.76 -15.05
N VAL A 206 13.45 7.51 -14.72
CA VAL A 206 13.82 6.46 -15.67
C VAL A 206 12.72 5.40 -15.77
N PRO A 207 12.52 4.75 -16.93
CA PRO A 207 11.46 3.77 -17.10
C PRO A 207 11.78 2.45 -16.36
N ILE A 208 10.74 1.83 -15.82
CA ILE A 208 10.75 0.44 -15.34
C ILE A 208 10.46 -0.50 -16.52
N GLY A 209 9.66 -0.04 -17.46
CA GLY A 209 9.29 -0.80 -18.65
C GLY A 209 8.79 0.09 -19.77
N THR A 210 8.64 -0.51 -20.95
CA THR A 210 8.08 0.13 -22.14
C THR A 210 6.60 0.48 -21.94
N ARG A 211 5.97 1.10 -22.93
CA ARG A 211 4.55 1.45 -22.89
C ARG A 211 4.16 2.24 -21.64
N GLN A 212 4.97 3.26 -21.26
CA GLN A 212 4.71 4.07 -20.07
C GLN A 212 4.56 3.20 -18.80
N ASN A 213 5.52 2.34 -18.54
CA ASN A 213 5.51 1.38 -17.45
C ASN A 213 4.27 0.45 -17.49
N GLY A 214 3.90 -0.04 -18.67
CA GLY A 214 2.77 -0.96 -18.86
C GLY A 214 1.38 -0.31 -18.91
N MET A 215 1.27 1.01 -18.68
CA MET A 215 -0.04 1.68 -18.74
C MET A 215 -0.59 1.81 -20.17
N GLY A 216 0.28 1.80 -21.17
CA GLY A 216 -0.08 1.95 -22.58
C GLY A 216 -0.38 0.65 -23.33
N GLY A 217 -0.31 -0.52 -22.72
CA GLY A 217 -0.62 -1.79 -23.37
C GLY A 217 0.02 -3.01 -22.74
N LEU A 218 -0.50 -4.19 -23.13
CA LEU A 218 -0.04 -5.49 -22.60
C LEU A 218 1.28 -5.97 -23.23
N ASP A 219 1.66 -5.41 -24.39
CA ASP A 219 2.91 -5.68 -25.12
C ASP A 219 4.14 -4.98 -24.50
N THR A 220 4.06 -4.68 -23.23
CA THR A 220 5.11 -4.03 -22.45
C THR A 220 6.28 -4.99 -22.14
N GLN A 221 7.47 -4.43 -21.91
CA GLN A 221 8.69 -5.15 -21.52
C GLN A 221 9.39 -4.39 -20.40
N PHE A 222 10.05 -5.11 -19.49
CA PHE A 222 10.89 -4.50 -18.47
C PHE A 222 12.18 -3.92 -19.06
N THR A 223 12.65 -2.82 -18.45
CA THR A 223 13.87 -2.10 -18.83
C THR A 223 14.75 -1.79 -17.61
N ILE A 224 14.59 -2.56 -16.54
CA ILE A 224 15.25 -2.35 -15.24
C ILE A 224 16.74 -2.73 -15.20
N ASN A 225 17.35 -3.02 -16.34
CA ASN A 225 18.77 -3.32 -16.49
C ASN A 225 19.57 -2.17 -17.16
N SER A 226 19.06 -0.94 -17.11
CA SER A 226 19.75 0.24 -17.59
C SER A 226 21.05 0.49 -16.79
N PRO A 227 22.02 1.24 -17.34
CA PRO A 227 23.26 1.57 -16.61
C PRO A 227 23.02 2.18 -15.23
N LEU A 228 21.95 2.98 -15.07
CA LEU A 228 21.61 3.58 -13.79
C LEU A 228 21.11 2.55 -12.77
N HIS A 229 20.24 1.61 -13.20
CA HIS A 229 19.78 0.52 -12.34
C HIS A 229 20.93 -0.39 -11.92
N VAL A 230 21.81 -0.76 -12.87
CA VAL A 230 22.99 -1.57 -12.59
C VAL A 230 23.89 -0.88 -11.57
N ARG A 231 24.19 0.42 -11.74
CA ARG A 231 24.97 1.21 -10.79
C ARG A 231 24.35 1.19 -9.39
N HIS A 232 23.05 1.40 -9.30
CA HIS A 232 22.34 1.45 -8.01
C HIS A 232 22.37 0.10 -7.30
N VAL A 233 22.05 -0.98 -8.00
CA VAL A 233 22.05 -2.33 -7.42
C VAL A 233 23.45 -2.81 -7.08
N SER A 234 24.48 -2.47 -7.91
CA SER A 234 25.90 -2.72 -7.58
C SER A 234 26.32 -2.00 -6.31
N MET A 235 25.91 -0.73 -6.14
CA MET A 235 26.18 0.04 -4.93
C MET A 235 25.58 -0.64 -3.69
N LEU A 236 24.32 -1.10 -3.75
CA LEU A 236 23.68 -1.82 -2.64
C LEU A 236 24.39 -3.15 -2.34
N GLY A 237 24.82 -3.89 -3.36
CA GLY A 237 25.62 -5.11 -3.21
C GLY A 237 26.96 -4.83 -2.52
N ASP A 238 27.64 -3.75 -2.91
CA ASP A 238 28.88 -3.32 -2.26
C ASP A 238 28.65 -2.88 -0.80
N MET A 239 27.58 -2.13 -0.54
CA MET A 239 27.19 -1.77 0.82
C MET A 239 26.91 -3.01 1.68
N ALA A 240 26.23 -4.03 1.13
CA ALA A 240 25.96 -5.29 1.82
C ALA A 240 27.27 -6.03 2.14
N LYS A 241 28.19 -6.15 1.18
CA LYS A 241 29.51 -6.75 1.36
C LYS A 241 30.34 -6.04 2.43
N ARG A 242 30.24 -4.73 2.54
CA ARG A 242 30.93 -3.89 3.54
C ARG A 242 30.19 -3.87 4.90
N GLY A 243 29.02 -4.50 5.02
CA GLY A 243 28.18 -4.46 6.22
C GLY A 243 27.58 -3.08 6.50
N LEU A 244 27.33 -2.28 5.44
CA LEU A 244 26.65 -0.98 5.51
C LEU A 244 25.18 -1.08 5.14
N PHE A 245 24.75 -2.20 4.57
CA PHE A 245 23.35 -2.51 4.27
C PHE A 245 23.02 -3.90 4.80
N THR A 246 21.94 -3.98 5.58
CA THR A 246 21.42 -5.23 6.13
C THR A 246 20.11 -5.57 5.45
N TYR A 247 20.12 -6.59 4.60
CA TYR A 247 18.91 -7.11 4.00
C TYR A 247 18.04 -7.81 5.07
N ALA A 248 16.77 -7.46 5.14
CA ALA A 248 15.86 -7.94 6.19
C ALA A 248 14.77 -8.91 5.68
N GLY A 249 14.57 -9.00 4.36
CA GLY A 249 13.53 -9.80 3.73
C GLY A 249 12.73 -9.03 2.68
N ARG A 250 11.83 -9.74 1.99
CA ARG A 250 11.12 -9.23 0.81
C ARG A 250 9.97 -8.28 1.10
N THR A 251 9.43 -8.28 2.32
CA THR A 251 8.26 -7.48 2.68
C THR A 251 8.61 -6.46 3.77
N ASN A 252 7.85 -6.38 4.84
CA ASN A 252 8.01 -5.36 5.89
C ASN A 252 8.92 -5.77 7.06
N GLN A 253 9.80 -6.74 6.87
CA GLN A 253 10.71 -7.21 7.96
C GLN A 253 11.69 -6.12 8.43
N GLY A 254 12.08 -5.21 7.53
CA GLY A 254 12.95 -4.07 7.86
C GLY A 254 12.33 -3.07 8.85
N ASP A 255 10.99 -2.97 8.87
CA ASP A 255 10.26 -2.07 9.79
C ASP A 255 10.60 -2.38 11.26
N ALA A 256 10.67 -3.67 11.62
CA ALA A 256 10.99 -4.11 12.97
C ALA A 256 12.44 -3.79 13.36
N LYS A 257 13.39 -3.95 12.44
CA LYS A 257 14.81 -3.62 12.67
C LYS A 257 15.05 -2.14 12.96
N PHE A 258 14.30 -1.27 12.29
CA PHE A 258 14.38 0.16 12.58
C PHE A 258 13.62 0.52 13.86
N SER A 259 12.38 0.07 14.02
CA SER A 259 11.55 0.45 15.16
C SER A 259 12.06 -0.06 16.50
N SER A 260 12.87 -1.13 16.52
CA SER A 260 13.60 -1.61 17.71
C SER A 260 14.86 -0.81 18.01
N GLY A 261 15.35 0.02 17.09
CA GLY A 261 16.63 0.73 17.21
C GLY A 261 17.85 -0.12 16.77
N GLU A 262 17.64 -1.35 16.26
CA GLU A 262 18.73 -2.19 15.73
C GLU A 262 19.43 -1.48 14.55
N CYS A 263 18.65 -0.93 13.62
CA CYS A 263 19.19 -0.19 12.48
C CYS A 263 19.06 1.32 12.65
N ALA A 264 20.09 2.06 12.25
CA ALA A 264 20.15 3.53 12.36
C ALA A 264 19.37 4.26 11.26
N MET A 265 19.33 3.70 10.08
CA MET A 265 18.64 4.27 8.90
C MET A 265 17.76 3.20 8.26
N PHE A 266 16.65 3.65 7.69
CA PHE A 266 15.66 2.76 7.11
C PHE A 266 14.93 3.44 5.95
N SER A 267 14.74 2.71 4.86
CA SER A 267 13.82 3.11 3.79
C SER A 267 12.66 2.14 3.69
N GLY A 268 11.46 2.66 3.73
CA GLY A 268 10.26 1.83 3.68
C GLY A 268 8.99 2.64 3.47
N SER A 269 7.86 1.99 3.65
CA SER A 269 6.53 2.59 3.49
C SER A 269 6.29 3.72 4.50
N ALA A 270 5.57 4.75 4.09
CA ALA A 270 5.05 5.78 5.00
C ALA A 270 4.21 5.17 6.15
N SER A 271 3.56 4.04 5.92
CA SER A 271 2.80 3.31 6.95
C SER A 271 3.64 2.67 8.05
N ALA A 272 4.97 2.53 7.87
CA ALA A 272 5.87 2.09 8.94
C ALA A 272 5.83 3.05 10.14
N THR A 273 5.44 4.32 9.92
CA THR A 273 5.25 5.35 10.96
C THR A 273 4.38 4.84 12.12
N ALA A 274 3.31 4.06 11.86
CA ALA A 274 2.45 3.53 12.93
C ALA A 274 3.22 2.59 13.87
N GLY A 275 4.00 1.66 13.31
CA GLY A 275 4.83 0.74 14.08
C GLY A 275 5.98 1.45 14.79
N ILE A 276 6.63 2.39 14.13
CA ILE A 276 7.72 3.19 14.70
C ILE A 276 7.22 4.00 15.90
N ARG A 277 6.11 4.73 15.77
CA ARG A 277 5.51 5.48 16.89
C ARG A 277 5.16 4.60 18.09
N LYS A 278 4.71 3.37 17.85
CA LYS A 278 4.34 2.42 18.91
C LYS A 278 5.56 1.84 19.61
N ALA A 279 6.63 1.53 18.89
CA ALA A 279 7.75 0.70 19.36
C ALA A 279 9.03 1.48 19.68
N ALA A 280 9.36 2.54 18.91
CA ALA A 280 10.62 3.24 19.06
C ALA A 280 10.76 3.90 20.45
N ARG A 281 11.94 3.75 21.03
CA ARG A 281 12.35 4.35 22.33
C ARG A 281 13.52 5.32 22.15
N PHE A 282 13.67 5.85 20.95
CA PHE A 282 14.71 6.77 20.52
C PHE A 282 14.08 7.91 19.70
N GLU A 283 14.79 9.01 19.57
CA GLU A 283 14.35 10.09 18.69
C GLU A 283 14.56 9.72 17.22
N TRP A 284 13.56 9.97 16.41
CA TRP A 284 13.59 9.66 14.97
C TRP A 284 12.94 10.77 14.15
N SER A 285 13.26 10.79 12.87
CA SER A 285 12.63 11.66 11.88
C SER A 285 12.43 10.94 10.56
N SER A 286 11.50 11.45 9.74
CA SER A 286 11.27 10.98 8.37
C SER A 286 11.65 12.06 7.36
N HIS A 287 12.11 11.62 6.19
CA HIS A 287 12.63 12.46 5.12
C HIS A 287 12.28 11.90 3.74
N PHE A 288 12.54 12.66 2.69
CA PHE A 288 12.54 12.15 1.33
C PHE A 288 13.62 11.09 1.17
N ILE A 289 13.37 10.14 0.27
CA ILE A 289 14.35 9.09 -0.04
C ILE A 289 15.59 9.69 -0.72
N PRO A 290 16.78 9.13 -0.47
CA PRO A 290 18.01 9.55 -1.13
C PRO A 290 17.95 9.36 -2.66
N TYR A 291 18.74 10.16 -3.38
CA TYR A 291 18.86 10.07 -4.82
C TYR A 291 20.32 10.19 -5.27
N HIS A 292 20.59 9.86 -6.52
CA HIS A 292 21.88 10.14 -7.16
C HIS A 292 21.86 11.56 -7.73
N ASP A 293 22.63 12.46 -7.18
CA ASP A 293 22.61 13.90 -7.48
C ASP A 293 23.25 14.25 -8.84
N ASP A 294 24.02 13.33 -9.40
CA ASP A 294 24.56 13.43 -10.75
C ASP A 294 23.56 13.06 -11.86
N VAL A 295 22.37 12.56 -11.49
CA VAL A 295 21.31 12.23 -12.46
C VAL A 295 20.47 13.45 -12.79
N LYS A 296 20.58 13.93 -14.02
CA LYS A 296 19.85 15.11 -14.50
C LYS A 296 18.34 14.94 -14.34
N GLY A 297 17.71 15.87 -13.64
CA GLY A 297 16.27 15.90 -13.41
C GLY A 297 15.81 15.21 -12.13
N ALA A 298 16.67 14.44 -11.46
CA ALA A 298 16.39 13.90 -10.15
C ALA A 298 16.51 15.00 -9.05
N PRO A 299 15.73 14.92 -7.95
CA PRO A 299 14.62 13.99 -7.77
C PRO A 299 13.39 14.42 -8.56
N GLN A 300 12.55 13.46 -9.00
CA GLN A 300 11.29 13.70 -9.71
C GLN A 300 10.11 13.66 -8.72
N ASN A 301 9.28 12.65 -8.74
CA ASN A 301 8.26 12.32 -7.74
C ASN A 301 8.29 10.79 -7.48
N SER A 302 7.89 10.37 -6.29
CA SER A 302 7.71 8.95 -6.00
C SER A 302 6.38 8.45 -6.58
N ILE A 303 6.21 7.13 -6.64
CA ILE A 303 4.95 6.49 -7.00
C ILE A 303 4.26 5.93 -5.76
N ILE A 304 2.96 5.65 -5.90
CA ILE A 304 2.21 5.05 -4.82
C ILE A 304 2.61 3.59 -4.61
N GLY A 305 2.39 3.15 -3.38
CA GLY A 305 2.27 1.75 -2.99
C GLY A 305 0.99 1.58 -2.18
N GLY A 306 0.89 0.46 -1.48
CA GLY A 306 -0.27 0.15 -0.68
C GLY A 306 -1.34 -0.57 -1.48
N ALA A 307 -2.63 -0.34 -1.19
CA ALA A 307 -3.69 -1.17 -1.74
C ALA A 307 -5.00 -0.43 -1.97
N SER A 308 -5.84 -1.06 -2.78
CA SER A 308 -7.25 -0.72 -3.00
C SER A 308 -8.17 -1.89 -2.63
N LEU A 309 -9.45 -1.59 -2.47
CA LEU A 309 -10.48 -2.56 -2.14
C LEU A 309 -11.25 -2.96 -3.41
N TRP A 310 -11.22 -4.24 -3.73
CA TRP A 310 -11.86 -4.84 -4.88
C TRP A 310 -13.13 -5.55 -4.45
N VAL A 311 -14.24 -5.29 -5.12
CA VAL A 311 -15.51 -5.97 -4.89
C VAL A 311 -15.54 -7.25 -5.71
N MET A 312 -15.69 -8.39 -5.05
CA MET A 312 -15.70 -9.69 -5.72
C MET A 312 -17.09 -10.02 -6.29
N GLY A 313 -17.07 -10.69 -7.46
CA GLY A 313 -18.27 -11.12 -8.16
C GLY A 313 -19.02 -12.25 -7.46
N GLY A 314 -20.24 -12.56 -7.94
CA GLY A 314 -21.01 -13.72 -7.49
C GLY A 314 -21.74 -13.57 -6.16
N LYS A 315 -21.99 -12.32 -5.69
CA LYS A 315 -22.68 -12.04 -4.43
C LYS A 315 -24.14 -11.66 -4.66
N LYS A 316 -24.96 -11.79 -3.60
CA LYS A 316 -26.38 -11.42 -3.66
C LYS A 316 -26.57 -9.90 -3.68
N PRO A 317 -27.66 -9.37 -4.25
CA PRO A 317 -27.91 -7.93 -4.27
C PRO A 317 -27.91 -7.27 -2.88
N VAL A 318 -28.40 -7.96 -1.84
CA VAL A 318 -28.39 -7.44 -0.45
C VAL A 318 -26.97 -7.31 0.08
N GLU A 319 -26.07 -8.25 -0.27
CA GLU A 319 -24.66 -8.23 0.13
C GLU A 319 -23.92 -7.08 -0.57
N TYR A 320 -24.18 -6.84 -1.86
CA TYR A 320 -23.61 -5.68 -2.58
C TYR A 320 -24.08 -4.34 -2.01
N ARG A 321 -25.32 -4.24 -1.55
CA ARG A 321 -25.78 -3.03 -0.81
C ARG A 321 -25.00 -2.81 0.48
N GLY A 322 -24.71 -3.90 1.22
CA GLY A 322 -23.86 -3.82 2.42
C GLY A 322 -22.42 -3.43 2.10
N VAL A 323 -21.85 -3.98 1.04
CA VAL A 323 -20.53 -3.57 0.52
C VAL A 323 -20.52 -2.08 0.19
N ALA A 324 -21.51 -1.59 -0.57
CA ALA A 324 -21.58 -0.17 -0.96
C ALA A 324 -21.68 0.76 0.27
N LYS A 325 -22.50 0.42 1.27
CA LYS A 325 -22.60 1.19 2.53
C LYS A 325 -21.27 1.24 3.28
N PHE A 326 -20.54 0.13 3.34
CA PHE A 326 -19.22 0.10 3.97
C PHE A 326 -18.19 0.92 3.20
N LEU A 327 -18.17 0.82 1.87
CA LEU A 327 -17.28 1.63 1.03
C LEU A 327 -17.63 3.13 1.13
N SER A 328 -18.90 3.47 1.19
CA SER A 328 -19.37 4.85 1.45
C SER A 328 -18.89 5.36 2.82
N PHE A 329 -18.98 4.53 3.87
CA PHE A 329 -18.42 4.85 5.19
C PHE A 329 -16.91 5.13 5.12
N LEU A 330 -16.11 4.27 4.48
CA LEU A 330 -14.68 4.45 4.33
C LEU A 330 -14.30 5.68 3.48
N SER A 331 -15.22 6.17 2.65
CA SER A 331 -15.00 7.35 1.79
C SER A 331 -15.25 8.67 2.51
N ARG A 332 -15.75 8.68 3.75
CA ARG A 332 -15.96 9.90 4.52
C ARG A 332 -14.64 10.57 4.86
N PRO A 333 -14.51 11.90 4.68
CA PRO A 333 -13.26 12.61 4.95
C PRO A 333 -12.72 12.40 6.38
N GLU A 334 -13.61 12.31 7.37
CA GLU A 334 -13.24 12.10 8.78
C GLU A 334 -12.63 10.72 9.01
N ILE A 335 -13.18 9.69 8.37
CA ILE A 335 -12.67 8.32 8.42
C ILE A 335 -11.31 8.21 7.72
N GLN A 336 -11.17 8.88 6.58
CA GLN A 336 -9.90 8.93 5.85
C GLN A 336 -8.83 9.72 6.63
N MET A 337 -9.22 10.82 7.30
CA MET A 337 -8.32 11.55 8.19
C MET A 337 -7.88 10.69 9.38
N GLU A 338 -8.80 9.98 10.04
CA GLU A 338 -8.47 9.05 11.13
C GLU A 338 -7.51 7.96 10.66
N TRP A 339 -7.78 7.38 9.49
CA TRP A 339 -6.91 6.37 8.88
C TRP A 339 -5.51 6.93 8.59
N HIS A 340 -5.43 8.08 7.92
CA HIS A 340 -4.17 8.75 7.60
C HIS A 340 -3.35 9.06 8.85
N THR A 341 -3.94 9.76 9.80
CA THR A 341 -3.23 10.23 11.01
C THR A 341 -2.82 9.09 11.93
N GLY A 342 -3.62 8.02 11.96
CA GLY A 342 -3.36 6.83 12.78
C GLY A 342 -2.35 5.86 12.18
N THR A 343 -2.15 5.87 10.85
CA THR A 343 -1.33 4.87 10.15
C THR A 343 -0.09 5.43 9.47
N GLY A 344 -0.11 6.70 9.06
CA GLY A 344 0.91 7.32 8.22
C GLY A 344 0.70 7.08 6.71
N TYR A 345 -0.36 6.38 6.29
CA TYR A 345 -0.76 6.32 4.89
C TYR A 345 -1.10 7.70 4.34
N VAL A 346 -1.03 7.88 3.03
CA VAL A 346 -1.39 9.14 2.35
C VAL A 346 -2.89 9.42 2.55
N PRO A 347 -3.30 10.67 2.82
CA PRO A 347 -4.71 11.05 2.70
C PRO A 347 -5.10 10.95 1.22
N ILE A 348 -6.03 10.05 0.88
CA ILE A 348 -6.30 9.67 -0.52
C ILE A 348 -7.25 10.62 -1.24
N THR A 349 -7.90 11.54 -0.50
CA THR A 349 -8.77 12.58 -1.08
C THR A 349 -8.32 13.99 -0.66
N LEU A 350 -8.63 14.97 -1.50
CA LEU A 350 -8.39 16.38 -1.19
C LEU A 350 -9.13 16.82 0.08
N ALA A 351 -10.36 16.35 0.27
CA ALA A 351 -11.16 16.67 1.46
C ALA A 351 -10.49 16.16 2.75
N ALA A 352 -9.98 14.93 2.76
CA ALA A 352 -9.27 14.39 3.92
C ALA A 352 -7.95 15.13 4.18
N TYR A 353 -7.21 15.48 3.14
CA TYR A 353 -5.98 16.27 3.27
C TYR A 353 -6.26 17.64 3.90
N GLU A 354 -7.25 18.38 3.37
CA GLU A 354 -7.61 19.69 3.88
C GLU A 354 -8.16 19.64 5.32
N LEU A 355 -8.95 18.61 5.65
CA LEU A 355 -9.44 18.39 7.00
C LEU A 355 -8.28 18.15 7.98
N THR A 356 -7.31 17.31 7.59
CA THR A 356 -6.12 17.05 8.38
C THR A 356 -5.28 18.32 8.57
N ARG A 357 -5.09 19.10 7.52
CA ARG A 357 -4.35 20.38 7.57
C ARG A 357 -5.03 21.37 8.51
N LYS A 358 -6.34 21.55 8.38
CA LYS A 358 -7.13 22.47 9.22
C LYS A 358 -7.17 22.06 10.70
N SER A 359 -6.98 20.77 11.02
CA SER A 359 -6.90 20.30 12.40
C SER A 359 -5.60 20.68 13.12
N GLY A 360 -4.61 21.24 12.42
CA GLY A 360 -3.27 21.50 12.93
C GLY A 360 -2.44 20.24 13.18
N TYR A 361 -2.84 19.10 12.58
CA TYR A 361 -2.13 17.82 12.78
C TYR A 361 -0.69 17.88 12.27
N TYR A 362 -0.47 18.48 11.10
CA TYR A 362 0.87 18.55 10.51
C TYR A 362 1.82 19.48 11.29
N ASP A 363 1.29 20.52 11.92
CA ASP A 363 2.08 21.43 12.78
C ASP A 363 2.57 20.71 14.05
N LYS A 364 1.73 19.82 14.59
CA LYS A 364 2.04 19.02 15.79
C LYS A 364 2.85 17.74 15.47
N ASN A 365 2.89 17.33 14.21
CA ASN A 365 3.57 16.11 13.75
C ASN A 365 4.44 16.43 12.52
N PRO A 366 5.60 17.08 12.70
CA PRO A 366 6.51 17.41 11.61
C PRO A 366 6.87 16.18 10.79
N GLY A 367 6.81 16.30 9.47
CA GLY A 367 7.09 15.21 8.55
C GLY A 367 5.90 14.29 8.21
N ALA A 368 4.75 14.44 8.88
CA ALA A 368 3.57 13.65 8.55
C ALA A 368 2.96 13.99 7.18
N ASP A 369 3.28 15.15 6.61
CA ASP A 369 2.90 15.59 5.26
C ASP A 369 3.89 15.12 4.15
N LEU A 370 5.07 14.62 4.54
CA LEU A 370 6.11 14.20 3.60
C LEU A 370 5.63 13.22 2.52
N PRO A 371 4.77 12.22 2.83
CA PRO A 371 4.27 11.33 1.79
C PRO A 371 3.56 12.06 0.65
N VAL A 372 2.72 13.04 0.98
CA VAL A 372 2.03 13.87 -0.02
C VAL A 372 3.03 14.71 -0.79
N ARG A 373 3.94 15.39 -0.09
CA ARG A 373 4.95 16.27 -0.69
C ARG A 373 5.90 15.51 -1.62
N GLN A 374 6.26 14.28 -1.31
CA GLN A 374 7.13 13.47 -2.15
C GLN A 374 6.41 12.94 -3.39
N LEU A 375 5.14 12.51 -3.26
CA LEU A 375 4.30 12.11 -4.40
C LEU A 375 4.02 13.28 -5.36
N THR A 376 3.96 14.50 -4.86
CA THR A 376 3.64 15.71 -5.63
C THR A 376 4.86 16.63 -5.80
N HIS A 377 6.07 16.14 -5.58
CA HIS A 377 7.30 16.95 -5.62
C HIS A 377 7.49 17.63 -6.97
N LYS A 378 7.21 16.92 -8.06
CA LYS A 378 7.11 17.45 -9.43
C LYS A 378 5.91 16.82 -10.14
N ALA A 379 5.47 17.42 -11.22
CA ALA A 379 4.43 16.86 -12.07
C ALA A 379 4.85 15.48 -12.59
N PRO A 380 4.01 14.44 -12.50
CA PRO A 380 4.35 13.11 -12.97
C PRO A 380 4.65 13.06 -14.47
N THR A 381 5.66 12.26 -14.82
CA THR A 381 6.03 11.96 -16.20
C THR A 381 5.53 10.57 -16.60
N ALA A 382 5.82 10.14 -17.83
CA ALA A 382 5.57 8.76 -18.28
C ALA A 382 6.29 7.72 -17.40
N ASN A 383 7.40 8.09 -16.75
CA ASN A 383 8.21 7.20 -15.92
C ASN A 383 7.82 7.23 -14.43
N SER A 384 7.06 8.24 -14.00
CA SER A 384 6.79 8.49 -12.58
C SER A 384 5.32 8.64 -12.20
N LYS A 385 4.39 8.37 -13.13
CA LYS A 385 2.94 8.35 -12.85
C LYS A 385 2.44 7.03 -12.27
N GLY A 386 3.27 6.00 -12.24
CA GLY A 386 2.94 4.65 -11.76
C GLY A 386 3.33 3.56 -12.74
N LEU A 387 2.85 2.34 -12.47
CA LEU A 387 3.11 1.16 -13.29
C LEU A 387 1.87 0.26 -13.36
N ARG A 388 1.76 -0.53 -14.45
CA ARG A 388 0.63 -1.45 -14.67
C ARG A 388 1.07 -2.67 -15.48
N PHE A 389 1.79 -3.58 -14.83
CA PHE A 389 2.26 -4.82 -15.46
C PHE A 389 1.37 -6.01 -15.09
N GLY A 390 1.06 -6.86 -16.07
CA GLY A 390 0.32 -8.09 -15.83
C GLY A 390 1.11 -9.11 -15.02
N ASN A 391 0.47 -9.79 -14.07
CA ASN A 391 1.12 -10.74 -13.15
C ASN A 391 2.37 -10.18 -12.45
N PHE A 392 2.38 -8.88 -12.16
CA PHE A 392 3.56 -8.24 -11.59
C PHE A 392 3.89 -8.70 -10.16
N VAL A 393 2.96 -9.34 -9.46
CA VAL A 393 3.28 -10.03 -8.20
C VAL A 393 4.40 -11.04 -8.44
N GLN A 394 4.27 -11.90 -9.48
CA GLN A 394 5.31 -12.86 -9.88
C GLN A 394 6.54 -12.16 -10.46
N GLY A 395 6.35 -11.07 -11.21
CA GLY A 395 7.45 -10.25 -11.72
C GLY A 395 8.29 -9.66 -10.60
N ARG A 396 7.64 -9.16 -9.51
CA ARG A 396 8.31 -8.66 -8.32
C ARG A 396 9.07 -9.77 -7.59
N GLU A 397 8.52 -10.98 -7.47
CA GLU A 397 9.22 -12.14 -6.90
C GLU A 397 10.53 -12.44 -7.65
N VAL A 398 10.50 -12.41 -8.98
CA VAL A 398 11.71 -12.59 -9.80
C VAL A 398 12.74 -11.48 -9.52
N ILE A 399 12.31 -10.23 -9.44
CA ILE A 399 13.20 -9.11 -9.13
C ILE A 399 13.82 -9.30 -7.73
N GLU A 400 13.02 -9.68 -6.72
CA GLU A 400 13.49 -9.92 -5.36
C GLU A 400 14.55 -11.05 -5.30
N GLU A 401 14.33 -12.17 -6.01
CA GLU A 401 15.29 -13.27 -6.08
C GLU A 401 16.66 -12.80 -6.64
N GLU A 402 16.64 -11.99 -7.68
CA GLU A 402 17.86 -11.48 -8.30
C GLU A 402 18.55 -10.42 -7.41
N LEU A 403 17.80 -9.55 -6.74
CA LEU A 403 18.34 -8.62 -5.75
C LEU A 403 18.98 -9.36 -4.57
N GLU A 404 18.33 -10.39 -4.05
CA GLU A 404 18.87 -11.25 -2.97
C GLU A 404 20.20 -11.90 -3.38
N ALA A 405 20.32 -12.34 -4.64
CA ALA A 405 21.56 -12.93 -5.14
C ALA A 405 22.72 -11.89 -5.14
N VAL A 406 22.41 -10.63 -5.47
CA VAL A 406 23.40 -9.53 -5.42
C VAL A 406 23.75 -9.19 -3.97
N PHE A 407 22.77 -9.02 -3.09
CA PHE A 407 23.01 -8.67 -1.68
C PHE A 407 23.80 -9.76 -0.94
N ALA A 408 23.63 -11.02 -1.34
CA ALA A 408 24.41 -12.16 -0.82
C ALA A 408 25.79 -12.33 -1.50
N GLY A 409 26.17 -11.47 -2.44
CA GLY A 409 27.43 -11.56 -3.17
C GLY A 409 27.53 -12.77 -4.11
N ARG A 410 26.42 -13.40 -4.47
CA ARG A 410 26.37 -14.58 -5.34
C ARG A 410 26.30 -14.23 -6.83
N LYS A 411 25.92 -13.00 -7.15
CA LYS A 411 25.71 -12.57 -8.54
C LYS A 411 26.04 -11.09 -8.70
N GLU A 412 26.65 -10.74 -9.82
CA GLU A 412 26.87 -9.36 -10.19
C GLU A 412 25.56 -8.68 -10.60
N ALA A 413 25.41 -7.40 -10.26
CA ALA A 413 24.16 -6.64 -10.49
C ALA A 413 23.71 -6.63 -11.95
N LYS A 414 24.64 -6.52 -12.91
CA LYS A 414 24.30 -6.55 -14.34
C LYS A 414 23.66 -7.88 -14.75
N ALA A 415 24.28 -8.99 -14.37
CA ALA A 415 23.76 -10.32 -14.67
C ALA A 415 22.42 -10.60 -13.97
N ALA A 416 22.28 -10.15 -12.72
CA ALA A 416 21.02 -10.28 -11.96
C ALA A 416 19.88 -9.51 -12.62
N LEU A 417 20.10 -8.26 -13.00
CA LEU A 417 19.09 -7.44 -13.65
C LEU A 417 18.75 -7.89 -15.07
N ASP A 418 19.73 -8.44 -15.84
CA ASP A 418 19.46 -9.05 -17.15
C ASP A 418 18.56 -10.29 -17.00
N ASP A 419 18.82 -11.13 -16.00
CA ASP A 419 17.96 -12.28 -15.71
C ASP A 419 16.58 -11.86 -15.20
N ALA A 420 16.48 -10.82 -14.37
CA ALA A 420 15.21 -10.26 -13.95
C ALA A 420 14.38 -9.77 -15.14
N VAL A 421 15.00 -9.06 -16.09
CA VAL A 421 14.35 -8.59 -17.33
C VAL A 421 13.89 -9.78 -18.17
N ARG A 422 14.75 -10.75 -18.43
CA ARG A 422 14.43 -11.94 -19.25
C ARG A 422 13.26 -12.73 -18.64
N ARG A 423 13.39 -13.14 -17.38
CA ARG A 423 12.38 -13.93 -16.65
C ARG A 423 11.07 -13.14 -16.47
N GLY A 424 11.17 -11.86 -16.16
CA GLY A 424 10.01 -10.96 -16.02
C GLY A 424 9.27 -10.79 -17.35
N ASN A 425 9.98 -10.63 -18.47
CA ASN A 425 9.37 -10.54 -19.80
C ASN A 425 8.65 -11.82 -20.21
N ASP A 426 9.14 -13.00 -19.82
CA ASP A 426 8.41 -14.26 -20.02
C ASP A 426 7.06 -14.27 -19.29
N ILE A 427 6.98 -13.69 -18.08
CA ILE A 427 5.72 -13.53 -17.33
C ILE A 427 4.79 -12.58 -18.08
N LEU A 428 5.30 -11.43 -18.55
CA LEU A 428 4.50 -10.45 -19.28
C LEU A 428 3.96 -11.03 -20.59
N ARG A 429 4.75 -11.79 -21.35
CA ARG A 429 4.29 -12.43 -22.60
C ARG A 429 3.19 -13.46 -22.35
N ARG A 430 3.31 -14.28 -21.30
CA ARG A 430 2.24 -15.21 -20.93
C ARG A 430 0.96 -14.49 -20.52
N PHE A 431 1.07 -13.39 -19.77
CA PHE A 431 -0.09 -12.59 -19.39
C PHE A 431 -0.76 -11.94 -20.61
N GLU A 432 0.02 -11.36 -21.51
CA GLU A 432 -0.47 -10.78 -22.77
C GLU A 432 -1.23 -11.81 -23.60
N ALA A 433 -0.64 -12.99 -23.83
CA ALA A 433 -1.26 -14.07 -24.63
C ALA A 433 -2.60 -14.55 -24.04
N ALA A 434 -2.73 -14.55 -22.70
CA ALA A 434 -3.95 -14.97 -22.01
C ALA A 434 -5.04 -13.88 -21.95
N ASN A 435 -4.74 -12.61 -22.30
CA ASN A 435 -5.66 -11.49 -22.09
C ASN A 435 -5.86 -10.58 -23.33
N LYS A 436 -5.36 -11.03 -24.49
CA LYS A 436 -5.65 -10.44 -25.82
C LYS A 436 -7.08 -10.70 -26.29
#